data_79d0f0dde2da9d39c3178742fee0ab64
#
_entry.id   79d0f0dde2da9d39c3178742fee0ab64
#
_cell.length_a   1.000
_cell.length_b   1.000
_cell.length_c   1.000
_cell.angle_alpha   90.00
_cell.angle_beta   90.00
_cell.angle_gamma   90.00
#
_symmetry.space_group_name_H-M   'P 1'
#
loop_
_entity.id
_entity.type
_entity.pdbx_description
1 polymer ?
#
loop_
_entity_poly.entity_id
_entity_poly.type
_entity_poly.pdbx_seq_one_letter_code
_entity_poly.pdbx_strand_id
1 'polypeptide(L)'
;KDDTFRFDDHDGRKWILKIANPNEDWEELSLQVELLAHLQQVAPDLPVPRVSPSLKDAILPKVTTSSGEDRYVRLLSYMPGIPLATTTSTSQDREKIGELLAALRHACSTFSHPGDSRTLAWDVRHLSDLRHLLDHVDDRRHRAQIEMALERFKTIEPQLALCRTQVLHNDFNTSNIVVDPTDERFVTGIIDFGDTVRTAIAIDVSTALMNQLPGQLDDDRQADFFGRARDVLRGYLRGADLTDGELMLIPHLAMARVVTRALLTTWRAKLFPQNSTYILRNTNAGWAQLEWFLDRSFDDISQLLLPPAR
;
A
#
# COMPACT_ATOMS: atom_id res chain seq x y z
N LYS A 1 1.26 -15.31 -10.12
CA LYS A 1 0.25 -14.23 -10.20
C LYS A 1 -1.08 -14.79 -10.68
N ASP A 2 -2.18 -14.15 -10.28
CA ASP A 2 -3.52 -14.43 -10.80
C ASP A 2 -3.60 -14.22 -12.30
N ASP A 3 -4.39 -15.06 -12.96
CA ASP A 3 -4.89 -14.75 -14.28
C ASP A 3 -6.08 -13.81 -14.12
N THR A 4 -5.97 -12.61 -14.71
CA THR A 4 -6.97 -11.55 -14.52
C THR A 4 -7.61 -11.19 -15.84
N PHE A 5 -8.94 -11.22 -15.88
CA PHE A 5 -9.75 -10.93 -17.06
C PHE A 5 -10.76 -9.82 -16.75
N ARG A 6 -10.95 -8.91 -17.70
CA ARG A 6 -12.04 -7.95 -17.68
C ARG A 6 -13.07 -8.35 -18.73
N PHE A 7 -14.34 -8.30 -18.36
CA PHE A 7 -15.46 -8.51 -19.29
C PHE A 7 -16.65 -7.63 -18.93
N ASP A 8 -17.55 -7.48 -19.88
CA ASP A 8 -18.81 -6.78 -19.71
C ASP A 8 -19.94 -7.83 -19.70
N ASP A 9 -20.91 -7.69 -18.79
CA ASP A 9 -22.10 -8.54 -18.77
C ASP A 9 -23.16 -8.06 -19.78
N HIS A 10 -24.27 -8.77 -19.86
CA HIS A 10 -25.37 -8.43 -20.79
C HIS A 10 -26.02 -7.07 -20.49
N ASP A 11 -25.91 -6.58 -19.25
CA ASP A 11 -26.43 -5.28 -18.83
C ASP A 11 -25.39 -4.15 -19.04
N GLY A 12 -24.21 -4.48 -19.60
CA GLY A 12 -23.10 -3.55 -19.81
C GLY A 12 -22.30 -3.22 -18.54
N ARG A 13 -22.52 -3.95 -17.44
CA ARG A 13 -21.71 -3.80 -16.22
C ARG A 13 -20.37 -4.47 -16.44
N LYS A 14 -19.31 -3.83 -15.92
CA LYS A 14 -17.93 -4.31 -16.06
C LYS A 14 -17.49 -5.08 -14.83
N TRP A 15 -16.80 -6.19 -15.08
CA TRP A 15 -16.34 -7.13 -14.07
C TRP A 15 -14.86 -7.47 -14.23
N ILE A 16 -14.23 -7.82 -13.13
CA ILE A 16 -12.89 -8.39 -13.07
C ILE A 16 -13.01 -9.82 -12.52
N LEU A 17 -12.68 -10.78 -13.36
CA LEU A 17 -12.53 -12.17 -12.97
C LEU A 17 -11.05 -12.43 -12.66
N LYS A 18 -10.77 -12.89 -11.45
CA LYS A 18 -9.43 -13.33 -11.03
C LYS A 18 -9.46 -14.83 -10.78
N ILE A 19 -8.56 -15.55 -11.45
CA ILE A 19 -8.31 -16.98 -11.22
C ILE A 19 -6.98 -17.05 -10.47
N ALA A 20 -7.02 -17.51 -9.22
CA ALA A 20 -5.88 -17.52 -8.33
C ALA A 20 -4.75 -18.43 -8.84
N ASN A 21 -3.50 -18.10 -8.51
CA ASN A 21 -2.37 -19.01 -8.74
C ASN A 21 -2.61 -20.32 -7.95
N PRO A 22 -2.27 -21.51 -8.49
CA PRO A 22 -2.46 -22.78 -7.78
C PRO A 22 -1.79 -22.85 -6.41
N ASN A 23 -0.73 -22.08 -6.21
CA ASN A 23 0.05 -22.06 -4.96
C ASN A 23 -0.44 -21.00 -3.95
N GLU A 24 -1.51 -20.24 -4.26
CA GLU A 24 -2.06 -19.28 -3.30
C GLU A 24 -2.89 -19.98 -2.24
N ASP A 25 -2.67 -19.58 -0.98
CA ASP A 25 -3.36 -20.12 0.17
C ASP A 25 -4.83 -19.65 0.19
N TRP A 26 -5.71 -20.55 0.58
CA TRP A 26 -7.13 -20.26 0.78
C TRP A 26 -7.33 -19.15 1.82
N GLU A 27 -6.58 -19.16 2.93
CA GLU A 27 -6.69 -18.15 3.98
C GLU A 27 -6.36 -16.74 3.45
N GLU A 28 -5.36 -16.62 2.58
CA GLU A 28 -4.99 -15.33 1.96
C GLU A 28 -6.08 -14.82 1.02
N LEU A 29 -6.67 -15.72 0.24
CA LEU A 29 -7.72 -15.38 -0.72
C LEU A 29 -9.04 -15.07 0.00
N SER A 30 -9.40 -15.87 1.03
CA SER A 30 -10.61 -15.64 1.82
C SER A 30 -10.54 -14.31 2.59
N LEU A 31 -9.40 -13.97 3.18
CA LEU A 31 -9.17 -12.66 3.83
C LEU A 31 -9.54 -11.50 2.90
N GLN A 32 -9.10 -11.54 1.62
CA GLN A 32 -9.36 -10.47 0.66
C GLN A 32 -10.86 -10.36 0.32
N VAL A 33 -11.51 -11.46 -0.01
CA VAL A 33 -12.92 -11.43 -0.42
C VAL A 33 -13.87 -11.17 0.75
N GLU A 34 -13.54 -11.68 1.94
CA GLU A 34 -14.33 -11.43 3.15
C GLU A 34 -14.21 -10.00 3.64
N LEU A 35 -13.00 -9.38 3.54
CA LEU A 35 -12.86 -7.96 3.81
C LEU A 35 -13.71 -7.13 2.83
N LEU A 36 -13.66 -7.42 1.52
CA LEU A 36 -14.47 -6.69 0.54
C LEU A 36 -15.96 -6.87 0.79
N ALA A 37 -16.41 -8.07 1.16
CA ALA A 37 -17.80 -8.34 1.53
C ALA A 37 -18.20 -7.57 2.81
N HIS A 38 -17.32 -7.50 3.82
CA HIS A 38 -17.51 -6.71 5.03
C HIS A 38 -17.65 -5.21 4.68
N LEU A 39 -16.72 -4.66 3.88
CA LEU A 39 -16.76 -3.26 3.45
C LEU A 39 -18.05 -2.92 2.69
N GLN A 40 -18.56 -3.87 1.89
CA GLN A 40 -19.82 -3.70 1.20
C GLN A 40 -21.02 -3.54 2.17
N GLN A 41 -20.97 -4.15 3.34
CA GLN A 41 -22.02 -4.09 4.36
C GLN A 41 -21.91 -2.85 5.24
N VAL A 42 -20.70 -2.54 5.73
CA VAL A 42 -20.50 -1.48 6.73
C VAL A 42 -20.27 -0.10 6.13
N ALA A 43 -19.79 -0.04 4.88
CA ALA A 43 -19.46 1.21 4.18
C ALA A 43 -19.79 1.10 2.67
N PRO A 44 -21.10 0.99 2.32
CA PRO A 44 -21.54 0.79 0.94
C PRO A 44 -21.12 1.90 -0.02
N ASP A 45 -20.82 3.11 0.47
CA ASP A 45 -20.41 4.25 -0.34
C ASP A 45 -18.90 4.31 -0.61
N LEU A 46 -18.10 3.49 0.07
CA LEU A 46 -16.66 3.41 -0.23
C LEU A 46 -16.44 2.87 -1.65
N PRO A 47 -15.60 3.53 -2.46
CA PRO A 47 -15.29 3.13 -3.82
C PRO A 47 -14.29 1.96 -3.83
N VAL A 48 -14.74 0.79 -3.40
CA VAL A 48 -13.98 -0.47 -3.41
C VAL A 48 -14.69 -1.51 -4.26
N PRO A 49 -13.98 -2.50 -4.84
CA PRO A 49 -14.61 -3.56 -5.61
C PRO A 49 -15.67 -4.31 -4.79
N ARG A 50 -16.79 -4.62 -5.41
CA ARG A 50 -17.85 -5.46 -4.84
C ARG A 50 -17.62 -6.90 -5.24
N VAL A 51 -17.69 -7.81 -4.26
CA VAL A 51 -17.61 -9.24 -4.52
C VAL A 51 -18.96 -9.71 -5.04
N SER A 52 -18.95 -10.41 -6.18
CA SER A 52 -20.14 -11.08 -6.71
C SER A 52 -20.07 -12.59 -6.37
N PRO A 53 -21.05 -13.14 -5.67
CA PRO A 53 -21.07 -14.57 -5.40
C PRO A 53 -21.31 -15.38 -6.69
N SER A 54 -20.91 -16.64 -6.67
CA SER A 54 -21.25 -17.61 -7.70
C SER A 54 -22.74 -17.95 -7.67
N LEU A 55 -23.23 -18.69 -8.67
CA LEU A 55 -24.60 -19.23 -8.70
C LEU A 55 -24.94 -20.16 -7.53
N LYS A 56 -23.95 -20.56 -6.73
CA LYS A 56 -24.09 -21.37 -5.51
C LYS A 56 -23.80 -20.55 -4.24
N ASP A 57 -23.91 -19.23 -4.31
CA ASP A 57 -23.68 -18.28 -3.21
C ASP A 57 -22.27 -18.30 -2.58
N ALA A 58 -21.28 -18.88 -3.26
CA ALA A 58 -19.90 -18.87 -2.79
C ALA A 58 -19.15 -17.62 -3.31
N ILE A 59 -18.53 -16.86 -2.42
CA ILE A 59 -17.73 -15.65 -2.78
C ILE A 59 -16.31 -16.02 -3.24
N LEU A 60 -15.83 -17.22 -2.94
CA LEU A 60 -14.55 -17.78 -3.35
C LEU A 60 -14.72 -19.22 -3.82
N PRO A 61 -15.44 -19.47 -4.95
CA PRO A 61 -15.63 -20.80 -5.46
C PRO A 61 -14.32 -21.40 -5.98
N LYS A 62 -14.21 -22.73 -5.86
CA LYS A 62 -13.15 -23.52 -6.47
C LYS A 62 -13.66 -24.09 -7.78
N VAL A 63 -12.86 -23.99 -8.84
CA VAL A 63 -13.19 -24.51 -10.16
C VAL A 63 -12.05 -25.37 -10.68
N THR A 64 -12.38 -26.42 -11.41
CA THR A 64 -11.39 -27.24 -12.11
C THR A 64 -11.19 -26.67 -13.52
N THR A 65 -9.95 -26.30 -13.85
CA THR A 65 -9.57 -25.76 -15.17
C THR A 65 -9.59 -26.88 -16.23
N SER A 66 -9.48 -26.48 -17.49
CA SER A 66 -9.36 -27.44 -18.59
C SER A 66 -8.09 -28.31 -18.53
N SER A 67 -7.06 -27.87 -17.80
CA SER A 67 -5.85 -28.64 -17.49
C SER A 67 -6.04 -29.64 -16.34
N GLY A 68 -7.19 -29.65 -15.69
CA GLY A 68 -7.47 -30.52 -14.53
C GLY A 68 -6.99 -29.96 -13.19
N GLU A 69 -6.53 -28.72 -13.14
CA GLU A 69 -6.09 -28.06 -11.91
C GLU A 69 -7.27 -27.39 -11.20
N ASP A 70 -7.34 -27.57 -9.89
CA ASP A 70 -8.29 -26.85 -9.04
C ASP A 70 -7.77 -25.46 -8.67
N ARG A 71 -8.53 -24.42 -9.01
CA ARG A 71 -8.16 -23.02 -8.78
C ARG A 71 -9.32 -22.27 -8.11
N TYR A 72 -8.99 -21.39 -7.17
CA TYR A 72 -9.98 -20.46 -6.61
C TYR A 72 -10.27 -19.33 -7.59
N VAL A 73 -11.52 -18.89 -7.61
CA VAL A 73 -11.99 -17.84 -8.52
C VAL A 73 -12.74 -16.78 -7.72
N ARG A 74 -12.54 -15.52 -8.07
CA ARG A 74 -13.27 -14.39 -7.50
C ARG A 74 -13.72 -13.44 -8.59
N LEU A 75 -14.98 -13.02 -8.48
CA LEU A 75 -15.60 -12.06 -9.38
C LEU A 75 -15.80 -10.75 -8.64
N LEU A 76 -15.21 -9.68 -9.17
CA LEU A 76 -15.20 -8.36 -8.56
C LEU A 76 -15.78 -7.33 -9.53
N SER A 77 -16.49 -6.32 -9.01
CA SER A 77 -16.89 -5.19 -9.85
C SER A 77 -15.65 -4.43 -10.35
N TYR A 78 -15.71 -3.95 -11.58
CA TYR A 78 -14.68 -3.09 -12.15
C TYR A 78 -14.78 -1.67 -11.57
N MET A 79 -13.66 -1.09 -11.19
CA MET A 79 -13.58 0.30 -10.74
C MET A 79 -13.22 1.20 -11.95
N PRO A 80 -14.11 2.11 -12.36
CA PRO A 80 -13.87 2.96 -13.53
C PRO A 80 -12.90 4.09 -13.21
N GLY A 81 -12.06 4.44 -14.17
CA GLY A 81 -11.07 5.53 -14.07
C GLY A 81 -9.68 5.10 -14.51
N ILE A 82 -8.68 5.88 -14.13
CA ILE A 82 -7.26 5.64 -14.41
C ILE A 82 -6.46 5.57 -13.10
N PRO A 83 -5.34 4.83 -13.06
CA PRO A 83 -4.48 4.84 -11.88
C PRO A 83 -3.95 6.25 -11.57
N LEU A 84 -3.97 6.67 -10.31
CA LEU A 84 -3.41 7.96 -9.87
C LEU A 84 -1.94 8.13 -10.31
N ALA A 85 -1.18 7.03 -10.40
CA ALA A 85 0.20 7.03 -10.89
C ALA A 85 0.37 7.58 -12.32
N THR A 86 -0.70 7.62 -13.12
CA THR A 86 -0.68 8.05 -14.54
C THR A 86 -1.20 9.47 -14.76
N THR A 87 -1.55 10.19 -13.68
CA THR A 87 -2.09 11.55 -13.76
C THR A 87 -1.53 12.43 -12.66
N THR A 88 -1.92 13.70 -12.68
CA THR A 88 -1.55 14.68 -11.65
C THR A 88 -2.72 14.89 -10.68
N SER A 89 -2.41 15.39 -9.49
CA SER A 89 -3.38 15.74 -8.45
C SER A 89 -3.10 17.13 -7.87
N THR A 90 -4.13 17.88 -7.62
CA THR A 90 -4.08 19.14 -6.87
C THR A 90 -3.92 18.85 -5.36
N SER A 91 -3.67 19.90 -4.55
CA SER A 91 -3.67 19.77 -3.08
C SER A 91 -5.03 19.26 -2.56
N GLN A 92 -6.13 19.78 -3.11
CA GLN A 92 -7.47 19.37 -2.73
C GLN A 92 -7.75 17.88 -3.08
N ASP A 93 -7.28 17.41 -4.23
CA ASP A 93 -7.43 16.01 -4.62
C ASP A 93 -6.66 15.09 -3.67
N ARG A 94 -5.46 15.49 -3.23
CA ARG A 94 -4.67 14.74 -2.24
C ARG A 94 -5.33 14.72 -0.85
N GLU A 95 -6.01 15.80 -0.46
CA GLU A 95 -6.83 15.82 0.76
C GLU A 95 -7.99 14.81 0.66
N LYS A 96 -8.70 14.73 -0.49
CA LYS A 96 -9.74 13.71 -0.71
C LYS A 96 -9.19 12.28 -0.63
N ILE A 97 -7.98 12.04 -1.13
CA ILE A 97 -7.30 10.74 -0.98
C ILE A 97 -7.09 10.40 0.50
N GLY A 98 -6.68 11.38 1.30
CA GLY A 98 -6.49 11.22 2.74
C GLY A 98 -7.81 10.94 3.49
N GLU A 99 -8.86 11.67 3.17
CA GLU A 99 -10.21 11.47 3.72
C GLU A 99 -10.71 10.04 3.41
N LEU A 100 -10.46 9.56 2.20
CA LEU A 100 -10.85 8.21 1.80
C LEU A 100 -10.05 7.13 2.54
N LEU A 101 -8.74 7.33 2.76
CA LEU A 101 -7.93 6.42 3.56
C LEU A 101 -8.43 6.35 5.02
N ALA A 102 -8.83 7.49 5.59
CA ALA A 102 -9.45 7.54 6.93
C ALA A 102 -10.77 6.77 6.97
N ALA A 103 -11.64 6.95 5.97
CA ALA A 103 -12.91 6.23 5.86
C ALA A 103 -12.69 4.71 5.72
N LEU A 104 -11.72 4.29 4.90
CA LEU A 104 -11.35 2.88 4.75
C LEU A 104 -10.84 2.30 6.09
N ARG A 105 -9.96 3.01 6.80
CA ARG A 105 -9.50 2.62 8.14
C ARG A 105 -10.67 2.37 9.09
N HIS A 106 -11.64 3.29 9.15
CA HIS A 106 -12.80 3.13 10.01
C HIS A 106 -13.65 1.93 9.62
N ALA A 107 -13.89 1.74 8.34
CA ALA A 107 -14.66 0.59 7.85
C ALA A 107 -13.97 -0.75 8.15
N CYS A 108 -12.63 -0.81 8.16
CA CYS A 108 -11.88 -2.00 8.52
C CYS A 108 -11.79 -2.25 10.04
N SER A 109 -12.16 -1.29 10.90
CA SER A 109 -11.88 -1.34 12.34
C SER A 109 -12.56 -2.49 13.08
N THR A 110 -13.70 -2.97 12.58
CA THR A 110 -14.48 -4.07 13.15
C THR A 110 -14.23 -5.41 12.45
N PHE A 111 -13.37 -5.42 11.43
CA PHE A 111 -13.06 -6.64 10.69
C PHE A 111 -11.94 -7.43 11.37
N SER A 112 -12.09 -8.75 11.37
CA SER A 112 -11.06 -9.70 11.78
C SER A 112 -11.19 -10.99 10.96
N HIS A 113 -10.07 -11.67 10.74
CA HIS A 113 -10.02 -12.91 9.97
C HIS A 113 -8.89 -13.80 10.51
N PRO A 114 -9.02 -15.16 10.51
CA PRO A 114 -7.94 -16.04 10.99
C PRO A 114 -6.59 -15.80 10.32
N GLY A 115 -6.56 -15.51 9.02
CA GLY A 115 -5.35 -15.21 8.24
C GLY A 115 -4.87 -13.75 8.32
N ASP A 116 -5.43 -12.90 9.20
CA ASP A 116 -5.09 -11.47 9.22
C ASP A 116 -3.71 -11.17 9.83
N SER A 117 -3.14 -12.12 10.57
CA SER A 117 -1.83 -11.99 11.26
C SER A 117 -0.68 -12.65 10.49
N ARG A 118 -0.86 -12.90 9.19
CA ARG A 118 0.17 -13.47 8.33
C ARG A 118 1.40 -12.58 8.23
N THR A 119 2.55 -13.18 7.94
CA THR A 119 3.79 -12.45 7.68
C THR A 119 3.89 -12.07 6.21
N LEU A 120 3.92 -10.77 5.93
CA LEU A 120 4.11 -10.22 4.59
C LEU A 120 5.46 -9.52 4.49
N ALA A 121 6.23 -9.85 3.46
CA ALA A 121 7.50 -9.18 3.19
C ALA A 121 7.35 -7.67 2.91
N TRP A 122 6.16 -7.25 2.43
CA TRP A 122 5.83 -5.86 2.20
C TRP A 122 5.34 -5.13 3.46
N ASP A 123 5.01 -5.82 4.54
CA ASP A 123 4.69 -5.18 5.81
C ASP A 123 5.99 -4.68 6.47
N VAL A 124 6.10 -3.38 6.62
CA VAL A 124 7.28 -2.69 7.16
C VAL A 124 7.66 -3.19 8.56
N ARG A 125 6.72 -3.75 9.34
CA ARG A 125 7.05 -4.40 10.63
C ARG A 125 8.15 -5.44 10.51
N HIS A 126 8.26 -6.08 9.36
CA HIS A 126 9.21 -7.16 9.08
C HIS A 126 10.46 -6.70 8.33
N LEU A 127 10.71 -5.37 8.28
CA LEU A 127 11.86 -4.84 7.54
C LEU A 127 13.19 -5.42 8.02
N SER A 128 13.37 -5.58 9.33
CA SER A 128 14.62 -6.17 9.88
C SER A 128 14.87 -7.59 9.40
N ASP A 129 13.82 -8.37 9.13
CA ASP A 129 13.93 -9.74 8.61
C ASP A 129 14.44 -9.77 7.17
N LEU A 130 14.29 -8.68 6.42
CA LEU A 130 14.76 -8.55 5.04
C LEU A 130 16.26 -8.25 4.93
N ARG A 131 17.00 -8.11 6.04
CA ARG A 131 18.44 -7.79 6.04
C ARG A 131 19.27 -8.75 5.17
N HIS A 132 18.89 -10.01 5.11
CA HIS A 132 19.55 -11.02 4.27
C HIS A 132 19.51 -10.69 2.77
N LEU A 133 18.57 -9.86 2.31
CA LEU A 133 18.45 -9.42 0.93
C LEU A 133 19.52 -8.38 0.54
N LEU A 134 20.28 -7.84 1.49
CA LEU A 134 21.42 -6.96 1.21
C LEU A 134 22.43 -7.59 0.25
N ASP A 135 22.57 -8.91 0.27
CA ASP A 135 23.48 -9.64 -0.64
C ASP A 135 23.09 -9.51 -2.12
N HIS A 136 21.88 -9.05 -2.40
CA HIS A 136 21.40 -8.77 -3.75
C HIS A 136 21.64 -7.32 -4.19
N VAL A 137 22.11 -6.43 -3.32
CA VAL A 137 22.39 -5.02 -3.64
C VAL A 137 23.88 -4.91 -4.02
N ASP A 138 24.18 -4.80 -5.31
CA ASP A 138 25.55 -4.81 -5.82
C ASP A 138 26.29 -3.47 -5.60
N ASP A 139 25.57 -2.35 -5.69
CA ASP A 139 26.14 -1.03 -5.48
C ASP A 139 26.49 -0.80 -4.01
N ARG A 140 27.78 -0.49 -3.75
CA ARG A 140 28.30 -0.33 -2.38
C ARG A 140 27.69 0.87 -1.65
N ARG A 141 27.39 1.96 -2.37
CA ARG A 141 26.78 3.15 -1.77
C ARG A 141 25.35 2.84 -1.35
N HIS A 142 24.56 2.24 -2.24
CA HIS A 142 23.19 1.84 -1.95
C HIS A 142 23.12 0.82 -0.81
N ARG A 143 24.06 -0.15 -0.75
CA ARG A 143 24.15 -1.09 0.36
C ARG A 143 24.40 -0.37 1.68
N ALA A 144 25.37 0.54 1.74
CA ALA A 144 25.66 1.32 2.95
C ALA A 144 24.46 2.20 3.38
N GLN A 145 23.75 2.83 2.43
CA GLN A 145 22.53 3.58 2.72
C GLN A 145 21.45 2.70 3.36
N ILE A 146 21.21 1.50 2.82
CA ILE A 146 20.24 0.55 3.40
C ILE A 146 20.68 0.12 4.80
N GLU A 147 21.95 -0.20 5.01
CA GLU A 147 22.47 -0.57 6.33
C GLU A 147 22.23 0.53 7.38
N MET A 148 22.52 1.79 7.04
CA MET A 148 22.24 2.94 7.91
C MET A 148 20.75 3.08 8.22
N ALA A 149 19.89 2.90 7.21
CA ALA A 149 18.45 2.98 7.38
C ALA A 149 17.89 1.83 8.24
N LEU A 150 18.43 0.60 8.11
CA LEU A 150 18.07 -0.54 8.93
C LEU A 150 18.45 -0.30 10.40
N GLU A 151 19.65 0.26 10.67
CA GLU A 151 20.04 0.60 12.06
C GLU A 151 19.11 1.71 12.62
N ARG A 152 18.73 2.70 11.81
CA ARG A 152 17.74 3.71 12.22
C ARG A 152 16.36 3.10 12.47
N PHE A 153 15.92 2.15 11.64
CA PHE A 153 14.64 1.45 11.82
C PHE A 153 14.62 0.67 13.15
N LYS A 154 15.68 -0.02 13.51
CA LYS A 154 15.77 -0.73 14.81
C LYS A 154 15.50 0.18 16.01
N THR A 155 15.85 1.46 15.94
CA THR A 155 15.62 2.39 17.06
C THR A 155 14.15 2.70 17.27
N ILE A 156 13.30 2.53 16.24
CA ILE A 156 11.86 2.79 16.32
C ILE A 156 11.02 1.52 16.52
N GLU A 157 11.58 0.32 16.34
CA GLU A 157 10.84 -0.95 16.51
C GLU A 157 10.13 -1.07 17.87
N PRO A 158 10.73 -0.66 19.01
CA PRO A 158 10.03 -0.72 20.30
C PRO A 158 8.79 0.18 20.37
N GLN A 159 8.84 1.39 19.79
CA GLN A 159 7.69 2.28 19.74
C GLN A 159 6.64 1.79 18.74
N LEU A 160 7.08 1.25 17.60
CA LEU A 160 6.20 0.66 16.60
C LEU A 160 5.39 -0.52 17.17
N ALA A 161 6.01 -1.35 18.01
CA ALA A 161 5.34 -2.45 18.69
C ALA A 161 4.20 -2.01 19.64
N LEU A 162 4.21 -0.75 20.07
CA LEU A 162 3.18 -0.17 20.94
C LEU A 162 2.06 0.54 20.16
N CYS A 163 2.19 0.69 18.84
CA CYS A 163 1.19 1.35 18.01
C CYS A 163 -0.12 0.55 17.93
N ARG A 164 -1.23 1.28 17.74
CA ARG A 164 -2.53 0.68 17.48
C ARG A 164 -2.51 -0.13 16.19
N THR A 165 -3.08 -1.33 16.23
CA THR A 165 -3.14 -2.24 15.08
C THR A 165 -4.57 -2.61 14.72
N GLN A 166 -4.82 -2.82 13.45
CA GLN A 166 -6.05 -3.40 12.91
C GLN A 166 -5.77 -4.03 11.54
N VAL A 167 -6.75 -4.66 10.93
CA VAL A 167 -6.67 -5.06 9.53
C VAL A 167 -6.68 -3.82 8.66
N LEU A 168 -5.71 -3.68 7.76
CA LEU A 168 -5.49 -2.52 6.89
C LEU A 168 -5.14 -2.97 5.47
N HIS A 169 -5.26 -2.07 4.52
CA HIS A 169 -4.93 -2.32 3.11
C HIS A 169 -3.44 -2.62 2.90
N ASN A 170 -2.57 -1.93 3.62
CA ASN A 170 -1.11 -2.06 3.65
C ASN A 170 -0.38 -1.80 2.32
N ASP A 171 -1.10 -1.56 1.22
CA ASP A 171 -0.53 -1.18 -0.08
C ASP A 171 -1.30 -0.04 -0.76
N PHE A 172 -1.68 0.99 0.03
CA PHE A 172 -2.39 2.18 -0.45
C PHE A 172 -1.45 3.08 -1.24
N ASN A 173 -1.06 2.62 -2.44
CA ASN A 173 -0.15 3.29 -3.34
C ASN A 173 -0.87 3.89 -4.56
N THR A 174 -0.17 4.76 -5.30
CA THR A 174 -0.75 5.48 -6.45
C THR A 174 -1.18 4.59 -7.62
N SER A 175 -0.71 3.35 -7.70
CA SER A 175 -1.16 2.39 -8.72
C SER A 175 -2.47 1.70 -8.32
N ASN A 176 -2.77 1.64 -7.02
CA ASN A 176 -3.95 1.00 -6.45
C ASN A 176 -5.09 1.98 -6.17
N ILE A 177 -4.87 3.27 -6.39
CA ILE A 177 -5.89 4.33 -6.32
C ILE A 177 -6.32 4.64 -7.74
N VAL A 178 -7.61 4.44 -8.05
CA VAL A 178 -8.23 4.76 -9.33
C VAL A 178 -8.91 6.12 -9.20
N VAL A 179 -8.70 6.99 -10.19
CA VAL A 179 -9.24 8.35 -10.18
C VAL A 179 -9.92 8.71 -11.50
N ASP A 180 -10.86 9.63 -11.43
CA ASP A 180 -11.39 10.34 -12.57
C ASP A 180 -11.18 11.85 -12.34
N PRO A 181 -10.27 12.51 -13.07
CA PRO A 181 -10.02 13.94 -12.92
C PRO A 181 -11.23 14.86 -13.22
N THR A 182 -12.30 14.31 -13.83
CA THR A 182 -13.53 15.03 -14.15
C THR A 182 -14.64 14.82 -13.11
N ASP A 183 -14.51 13.84 -12.21
CA ASP A 183 -15.45 13.59 -11.11
C ASP A 183 -15.09 14.48 -9.90
N GLU A 184 -16.09 15.13 -9.31
CA GLU A 184 -15.90 15.98 -8.12
C GLU A 184 -15.31 15.21 -6.95
N ARG A 185 -15.57 13.92 -6.82
CA ARG A 185 -14.98 13.06 -5.78
C ARG A 185 -13.52 12.76 -6.03
N PHE A 186 -13.05 12.87 -7.27
CA PHE A 186 -11.74 12.56 -7.78
C PHE A 186 -11.38 11.07 -7.69
N VAL A 187 -11.45 10.43 -6.49
CA VAL A 187 -11.16 9.01 -6.33
C VAL A 187 -12.40 8.18 -6.62
N THR A 188 -12.30 7.29 -7.61
CA THR A 188 -13.36 6.40 -8.07
C THR A 188 -13.14 4.95 -7.71
N GLY A 189 -11.94 4.60 -7.17
CA GLY A 189 -11.65 3.23 -6.76
C GLY A 189 -10.41 3.08 -5.90
N ILE A 190 -10.47 2.15 -4.94
CA ILE A 190 -9.32 1.57 -4.24
C ILE A 190 -9.30 0.09 -4.63
N ILE A 191 -8.21 -0.40 -5.19
CA ILE A 191 -8.09 -1.76 -5.71
C ILE A 191 -6.87 -2.48 -5.09
N ASP A 192 -6.81 -3.78 -5.31
CA ASP A 192 -5.69 -4.65 -4.92
C ASP A 192 -5.51 -4.80 -3.39
N PHE A 193 -6.42 -5.54 -2.78
CA PHE A 193 -6.41 -5.90 -1.37
C PHE A 193 -5.49 -7.11 -1.07
N GLY A 194 -4.56 -7.44 -1.98
CA GLY A 194 -3.64 -8.57 -1.85
C GLY A 194 -2.70 -8.51 -0.64
N ASP A 195 -2.30 -7.30 -0.25
CA ASP A 195 -1.39 -7.07 0.88
C ASP A 195 -2.12 -6.77 2.20
N THR A 196 -3.45 -7.01 2.25
CA THR A 196 -4.24 -6.82 3.47
C THR A 196 -3.69 -7.67 4.62
N VAL A 197 -3.47 -7.04 5.76
CA VAL A 197 -2.89 -7.68 6.95
C VAL A 197 -3.21 -6.86 8.21
N ARG A 198 -3.20 -7.49 9.37
CA ARG A 198 -3.22 -6.79 10.66
C ARG A 198 -1.88 -6.15 10.93
N THR A 199 -1.79 -4.84 10.80
CA THR A 199 -0.55 -4.06 11.00
C THR A 199 -0.81 -2.76 11.75
N ALA A 200 0.23 -2.01 12.08
CA ALA A 200 0.10 -0.72 12.73
C ALA A 200 -0.53 0.33 11.81
N ILE A 201 -1.47 1.12 12.35
CA ILE A 201 -2.13 2.22 11.61
C ILE A 201 -1.09 3.17 11.01
N ALA A 202 -0.03 3.47 11.75
CA ALA A 202 1.06 4.32 11.28
C ALA A 202 1.77 3.77 10.04
N ILE A 203 1.84 2.43 9.85
CA ILE A 203 2.45 1.80 8.66
C ILE A 203 1.57 2.04 7.43
N ASP A 204 0.27 1.85 7.53
CA ASP A 204 -0.64 2.04 6.39
C ASP A 204 -0.65 3.51 5.93
N VAL A 205 -0.74 4.45 6.88
CA VAL A 205 -0.62 5.88 6.61
C VAL A 205 0.75 6.20 5.99
N SER A 206 1.85 5.69 6.55
CA SER A 206 3.20 5.93 6.02
C SER A 206 3.37 5.44 4.59
N THR A 207 2.72 4.32 4.23
CA THR A 207 2.71 3.77 2.86
C THR A 207 2.02 4.75 1.90
N ALA A 208 0.87 5.31 2.29
CA ALA A 208 0.18 6.32 1.49
C ALA A 208 1.02 7.59 1.31
N LEU A 209 1.65 8.08 2.39
CA LEU A 209 2.48 9.30 2.35
C LEU A 209 3.77 9.10 1.55
N MET A 210 4.45 7.95 1.70
CA MET A 210 5.65 7.62 0.92
C MET A 210 5.39 7.67 -0.58
N ASN A 211 4.22 7.28 -1.04
CA ASN A 211 3.84 7.30 -2.44
C ASN A 211 3.55 8.72 -2.99
N GLN A 212 3.53 9.74 -2.13
CA GLN A 212 3.45 11.15 -2.50
C GLN A 212 4.82 11.86 -2.52
N LEU A 213 5.88 11.19 -2.06
CA LEU A 213 7.22 11.76 -2.07
C LEU A 213 7.71 12.00 -3.51
N PRO A 214 8.50 13.06 -3.74
CA PRO A 214 8.97 13.38 -5.08
C PRO A 214 9.86 12.29 -5.65
N GLY A 215 9.66 11.95 -6.93
CA GLY A 215 10.48 10.98 -7.65
C GLY A 215 11.79 11.57 -8.17
N GLN A 216 11.86 12.90 -8.29
CA GLN A 216 13.06 13.66 -8.64
C GLN A 216 13.22 14.79 -7.63
N LEU A 217 14.44 15.02 -7.18
CA LEU A 217 14.77 16.04 -6.18
C LEU A 217 15.51 17.19 -6.88
N ASP A 218 14.76 18.24 -7.19
CA ASP A 218 15.28 19.58 -7.44
C ASP A 218 15.29 20.38 -6.12
N ASP A 219 15.87 21.58 -6.12
CA ASP A 219 16.04 22.38 -4.89
C ASP A 219 14.69 22.68 -4.21
N ASP A 220 13.64 23.00 -4.97
CA ASP A 220 12.31 23.28 -4.44
C ASP A 220 11.68 22.03 -3.79
N ARG A 221 11.85 20.86 -4.42
CA ARG A 221 11.34 19.59 -3.90
C ARG A 221 12.14 19.05 -2.73
N GLN A 222 13.43 19.39 -2.64
CA GLN A 222 14.23 19.10 -1.44
C GLN A 222 13.76 19.93 -0.25
N ALA A 223 13.41 21.19 -0.47
CA ALA A 223 12.92 22.09 0.57
C ALA A 223 11.54 21.68 1.11
N ASP A 224 10.65 21.20 0.24
CA ASP A 224 9.29 20.73 0.60
C ASP A 224 9.06 19.25 0.25
N PHE A 225 9.94 18.40 0.72
CA PHE A 225 9.94 16.96 0.41
C PHE A 225 8.61 16.25 0.80
N PHE A 226 8.00 16.67 1.89
CA PHE A 226 6.72 16.14 2.37
C PHE A 226 5.49 16.97 1.97
N GLY A 227 5.62 18.01 1.15
CA GLY A 227 4.52 18.92 0.83
C GLY A 227 3.26 18.20 0.34
N ARG A 228 3.40 17.34 -0.68
CA ARG A 228 2.28 16.54 -1.19
C ARG A 228 1.76 15.50 -0.17
N ALA A 229 2.64 14.91 0.59
CA ALA A 229 2.29 13.97 1.65
C ALA A 229 1.50 14.64 2.78
N ARG A 230 1.84 15.91 3.12
CA ARG A 230 1.08 16.69 4.11
C ARG A 230 -0.34 16.97 3.67
N ASP A 231 -0.62 17.12 2.38
CA ASP A 231 -1.99 17.27 1.88
C ASP A 231 -2.82 16.01 2.17
N VAL A 232 -2.27 14.82 1.87
CA VAL A 232 -2.92 13.54 2.19
C VAL A 232 -3.13 13.41 3.70
N LEU A 233 -2.10 13.71 4.50
CA LEU A 233 -2.22 13.65 5.97
C LEU A 233 -3.28 14.61 6.49
N ARG A 234 -3.38 15.83 5.94
CA ARG A 234 -4.41 16.80 6.33
C ARG A 234 -5.80 16.28 6.08
N GLY A 235 -6.04 15.67 4.91
CA GLY A 235 -7.31 15.03 4.61
C GLY A 235 -7.60 13.85 5.55
N TYR A 236 -6.60 13.01 5.81
CA TYR A 236 -6.74 11.89 6.74
C TYR A 236 -7.13 12.34 8.16
N LEU A 237 -6.49 13.37 8.69
CA LEU A 237 -6.74 13.88 10.04
C LEU A 237 -8.10 14.60 10.20
N ARG A 238 -8.84 14.87 9.11
CA ARG A 238 -10.25 15.32 9.20
C ARG A 238 -11.20 14.19 9.57
N GLY A 239 -10.87 12.97 9.17
CA GLY A 239 -11.74 11.80 9.37
C GLY A 239 -11.21 10.78 10.39
N ALA A 240 -9.92 10.81 10.75
CA ALA A 240 -9.31 9.86 11.66
C ALA A 240 -8.21 10.51 12.50
N ASP A 241 -7.97 9.96 13.70
CA ASP A 241 -6.95 10.45 14.61
C ASP A 241 -5.62 9.68 14.45
N LEU A 242 -4.53 10.36 14.77
CA LEU A 242 -3.21 9.78 15.04
C LEU A 242 -2.68 10.36 16.34
N THR A 243 -2.02 9.55 17.14
CA THR A 243 -1.29 10.02 18.32
C THR A 243 -0.01 10.75 17.91
N ASP A 244 0.53 11.61 18.76
CA ASP A 244 1.83 12.27 18.53
C ASP A 244 2.93 11.23 18.27
N GLY A 245 2.92 10.11 19.01
CA GLY A 245 3.86 9.01 18.82
C GLY A 245 3.75 8.37 17.43
N GLU A 246 2.53 8.16 16.92
CA GLU A 246 2.31 7.67 15.56
C GLU A 246 2.76 8.70 14.51
N LEU A 247 2.48 9.99 14.71
CA LEU A 247 2.93 11.07 13.83
C LEU A 247 4.45 11.17 13.76
N MET A 248 5.15 11.00 14.89
CA MET A 248 6.62 10.99 14.93
C MET A 248 7.20 9.79 14.18
N LEU A 249 6.55 8.62 14.22
CA LEU A 249 7.02 7.40 13.57
C LEU A 249 6.80 7.40 12.05
N ILE A 250 5.71 7.99 11.57
CA ILE A 250 5.30 7.94 10.15
C ILE A 250 6.42 8.32 9.17
N PRO A 251 7.21 9.39 9.35
CA PRO A 251 8.30 9.72 8.42
C PRO A 251 9.39 8.63 8.38
N HIS A 252 9.73 8.02 9.52
CA HIS A 252 10.68 6.92 9.59
C HIS A 252 10.14 5.65 8.95
N LEU A 253 8.84 5.39 9.09
CA LEU A 253 8.16 4.28 8.43
C LEU A 253 8.07 4.50 6.91
N ALA A 254 7.91 5.74 6.44
CA ALA A 254 8.00 6.08 5.02
C ALA A 254 9.41 5.77 4.46
N MET A 255 10.49 6.14 5.18
CA MET A 255 11.86 5.73 4.85
C MET A 255 11.98 4.19 4.83
N ALA A 256 11.47 3.52 5.86
CA ALA A 256 11.51 2.06 5.95
C ALA A 256 10.79 1.40 4.76
N ARG A 257 9.66 1.94 4.29
CA ARG A 257 8.97 1.45 3.08
C ARG A 257 9.80 1.65 1.80
N VAL A 258 10.55 2.76 1.69
CA VAL A 258 11.53 2.95 0.59
C VAL A 258 12.59 1.84 0.62
N VAL A 259 13.13 1.51 1.79
CA VAL A 259 14.12 0.43 1.98
C VAL A 259 13.52 -0.94 1.65
N THR A 260 12.33 -1.26 2.17
CA THR A 260 11.59 -2.50 1.85
C THR A 260 11.44 -2.67 0.36
N ARG A 261 10.99 -1.61 -0.34
CA ARG A 261 10.87 -1.61 -1.81
C ARG A 261 12.22 -1.86 -2.48
N ALA A 262 13.29 -1.17 -2.07
CA ALA A 262 14.60 -1.32 -2.66
C ALA A 262 15.12 -2.77 -2.52
N LEU A 263 15.04 -3.37 -1.34
CA LEU A 263 15.47 -4.74 -1.08
C LEU A 263 14.68 -5.76 -1.91
N LEU A 264 13.34 -5.72 -1.82
CA LEU A 264 12.47 -6.68 -2.49
C LEU A 264 12.54 -6.57 -4.01
N THR A 265 12.59 -5.35 -4.56
CA THR A 265 12.63 -5.18 -6.02
C THR A 265 14.00 -5.53 -6.60
N THR A 266 15.10 -5.21 -5.91
CA THR A 266 16.45 -5.59 -6.35
C THR A 266 16.62 -7.11 -6.35
N TRP A 267 16.19 -7.79 -5.28
CA TRP A 267 16.16 -9.24 -5.21
C TRP A 267 15.32 -9.86 -6.34
N ARG A 268 14.08 -9.39 -6.52
CA ARG A 268 13.17 -9.90 -7.56
C ARG A 268 13.69 -9.64 -8.98
N ALA A 269 14.36 -8.51 -9.22
CA ALA A 269 14.95 -8.21 -10.52
C ALA A 269 16.06 -9.22 -10.89
N LYS A 270 16.82 -9.73 -9.92
CA LYS A 270 17.80 -10.81 -10.14
C LYS A 270 17.14 -12.16 -10.40
N LEU A 271 16.01 -12.45 -9.75
CA LEU A 271 15.24 -13.68 -10.02
C LEU A 271 14.52 -13.67 -11.39
N PHE A 272 14.11 -12.48 -11.83
CA PHE A 272 13.35 -12.32 -13.08
C PHE A 272 13.99 -11.26 -13.98
N PRO A 273 15.20 -11.54 -14.55
CA PRO A 273 15.98 -10.56 -15.31
C PRO A 273 15.22 -9.98 -16.52
N GLN A 274 14.42 -10.82 -17.19
CA GLN A 274 13.59 -10.42 -18.33
C GLN A 274 12.53 -9.36 -17.98
N ASN A 275 12.20 -9.20 -16.71
CA ASN A 275 11.19 -8.24 -16.22
C ASN A 275 11.80 -7.15 -15.32
N SER A 276 13.13 -7.07 -15.25
CA SER A 276 13.87 -6.20 -14.32
C SER A 276 13.52 -4.72 -14.48
N THR A 277 13.38 -4.22 -15.71
CA THR A 277 13.01 -2.83 -16.00
C THR A 277 11.68 -2.45 -15.35
N TYR A 278 10.67 -3.31 -15.45
CA TYR A 278 9.38 -3.08 -14.81
C TYR A 278 9.46 -3.18 -13.28
N ILE A 279 10.18 -4.16 -12.77
CA ILE A 279 10.35 -4.39 -11.33
C ILE A 279 11.03 -3.19 -10.67
N LEU A 280 12.08 -2.64 -11.30
CA LEU A 280 12.89 -1.56 -10.75
C LEU A 280 12.37 -0.14 -11.05
N ARG A 281 11.26 0.01 -11.79
CA ARG A 281 10.76 1.30 -12.30
C ARG A 281 10.65 2.42 -11.25
N ASN A 282 10.35 2.06 -9.99
CA ASN A 282 10.22 3.01 -8.87
C ASN A 282 11.44 3.01 -7.93
N THR A 283 12.43 2.14 -8.15
CA THR A 283 13.57 1.96 -7.25
C THR A 283 14.58 3.09 -7.40
N ASN A 284 14.80 3.58 -8.62
CA ASN A 284 15.75 4.67 -8.87
C ASN A 284 15.37 5.96 -8.12
N ALA A 285 14.08 6.33 -8.12
CA ALA A 285 13.60 7.45 -7.32
C ALA A 285 13.80 7.20 -5.80
N GLY A 286 13.71 5.95 -5.37
CA GLY A 286 13.90 5.55 -3.98
C GLY A 286 15.29 5.83 -3.43
N TRP A 287 16.34 5.74 -4.25
CA TRP A 287 17.70 6.03 -3.78
C TRP A 287 17.89 7.49 -3.40
N ALA A 288 17.38 8.42 -4.21
CA ALA A 288 17.41 9.85 -3.88
C ALA A 288 16.53 10.16 -2.66
N GLN A 289 15.37 9.52 -2.54
CA GLN A 289 14.51 9.64 -1.36
C GLN A 289 15.25 9.14 -0.10
N LEU A 290 15.92 7.99 -0.17
CA LEU A 290 16.66 7.42 0.95
C LEU A 290 17.82 8.32 1.38
N GLU A 291 18.57 8.88 0.42
CA GLU A 291 19.62 9.85 0.69
C GLU A 291 19.08 11.08 1.44
N TRP A 292 17.96 11.64 0.97
CA TRP A 292 17.31 12.77 1.63
C TRP A 292 16.99 12.49 3.11
N PHE A 293 16.50 11.29 3.44
CA PHE A 293 16.24 10.89 4.82
C PHE A 293 17.52 10.75 5.64
N LEU A 294 18.56 10.15 5.06
CA LEU A 294 19.81 9.86 5.77
C LEU A 294 20.67 11.10 6.03
N ASP A 295 20.55 12.13 5.20
CA ASP A 295 21.24 13.41 5.38
C ASP A 295 20.68 14.26 6.55
N ARG A 296 19.60 13.82 7.18
CA ARG A 296 18.93 14.51 8.29
C ARG A 296 19.04 13.72 9.59
N SER A 297 19.05 14.45 10.71
CA SER A 297 19.04 13.80 12.02
C SER A 297 17.74 13.02 12.25
N PHE A 298 17.79 12.10 13.21
CA PHE A 298 16.60 11.35 13.62
C PHE A 298 15.51 12.31 14.13
N ASP A 299 15.89 13.28 14.95
CA ASP A 299 14.96 14.24 15.57
C ASP A 299 14.32 15.16 14.52
N ASP A 300 15.08 15.65 13.54
CA ASP A 300 14.53 16.45 12.44
C ASP A 300 13.45 15.68 11.67
N ILE A 301 13.71 14.40 11.39
CA ILE A 301 12.75 13.53 10.70
C ILE A 301 11.51 13.30 11.57
N SER A 302 11.67 13.04 12.88
CA SER A 302 10.56 12.83 13.81
C SER A 302 9.62 14.04 13.92
N GLN A 303 10.13 15.26 13.74
CA GLN A 303 9.35 16.49 13.86
C GLN A 303 8.59 16.88 12.57
N LEU A 304 8.86 16.25 11.44
CA LEU A 304 8.38 16.67 10.12
C LEU A 304 6.86 16.80 9.98
N LEU A 305 6.11 15.94 10.65
CA LEU A 305 4.65 15.87 10.54
C LEU A 305 3.93 16.34 11.82
N LEU A 306 4.67 16.68 12.87
CA LEU A 306 4.07 17.25 14.07
C LEU A 306 3.51 18.66 13.80
N PRO A 307 2.41 19.04 14.43
CA PRO A 307 1.96 20.42 14.38
C PRO A 307 3.04 21.35 14.99
N PRO A 308 3.18 22.59 14.50
CA PRO A 308 4.13 23.53 15.10
C PRO A 308 3.83 23.69 16.59
N ALA A 309 4.87 23.72 17.42
CA ALA A 309 4.74 23.93 18.85
C ALA A 309 3.93 25.22 19.09
N ARG A 310 2.88 25.11 19.90
CA ARG A 310 2.01 26.25 20.26
C ARG A 310 2.72 27.18 21.24
#